data_f9ad1f42996a2ab37e0508ed77f884bd
#
_entry.id   f9ad1f42996a2ab37e0508ed77f884bd
#
_cell.length_a   1.000
_cell.length_b   1.000
_cell.length_c   1.000
_cell.angle_alpha   90.00
_cell.angle_beta   90.00
_cell.angle_gamma   90.00
#
_symmetry.space_group_name_H-M   'P 1'
#
loop_
_entity.id
_entity.type
_entity.pdbx_description
1 polymer ?
#
loop_
_entity_poly.entity_id
_entity_poly.type
_entity_poly.pdbx_seq_one_letter_code
_entity_poly.pdbx_strand_id
1 'polypeptide(L)'
;KVVERETEYWENLTVKNDAEYFARWVFAIMSVHTTWESNVHGYNVAMKDLSWTISKDALKQMVVDARVGMFHRREKGLWQLAQKFRANPKQFFKKNNETWQECRNRLVGTIFGLGSAKTTYALALGFPTEAELCCLDVHLFRFMGHNQNEQGKNLKQYQDIEDEWLERCETHGVAPNVAREIYWNK
;
A
#
# COMPACT_ATOMS: atom_id res chain seq x y z
N LYS A 1 -0.51 26.38 -2.00
CA LYS A 1 0.82 26.28 -1.29
C LYS A 1 0.99 24.93 -0.57
N VAL A 2 0.03 24.47 0.28
CA VAL A 2 0.17 23.15 0.95
C VAL A 2 0.07 22.05 -0.09
N VAL A 3 -0.96 22.05 -0.93
CA VAL A 3 -1.18 21.03 -1.98
C VAL A 3 0.02 20.95 -2.92
N GLU A 4 0.50 22.08 -3.41
CA GLU A 4 1.66 22.17 -4.33
C GLU A 4 2.91 21.52 -3.71
N ARG A 5 3.22 21.88 -2.46
CA ARG A 5 4.36 21.31 -1.73
C ARG A 5 4.23 19.81 -1.51
N GLU A 6 3.06 19.34 -1.09
CA GLU A 6 2.81 17.93 -0.87
C GLU A 6 2.83 17.17 -2.20
N THR A 7 2.26 17.71 -3.28
CA THR A 7 2.32 17.12 -4.61
C THR A 7 3.77 16.93 -5.06
N GLU A 8 4.59 17.99 -4.99
CA GLU A 8 6.01 17.91 -5.34
C GLU A 8 6.78 16.90 -4.49
N TYR A 9 6.51 16.87 -3.18
CA TYR A 9 7.12 15.87 -2.28
C TYR A 9 6.78 14.44 -2.71
N TRP A 10 5.51 14.14 -2.93
CA TRP A 10 5.06 12.79 -3.29
C TRP A 10 5.48 12.39 -4.70
N GLU A 11 5.49 13.32 -5.64
CA GLU A 11 5.98 13.11 -7.01
C GLU A 11 7.44 12.65 -7.04
N ASN A 12 8.28 13.28 -6.21
CA ASN A 12 9.68 12.89 -6.04
C ASN A 12 9.87 11.48 -5.44
N LEU A 13 8.84 10.93 -4.78
CA LEU A 13 8.83 9.60 -4.21
C LEU A 13 8.33 8.51 -5.17
N THR A 14 7.88 8.87 -6.37
CA THR A 14 7.50 7.92 -7.42
C THR A 14 8.64 6.95 -7.68
N VAL A 15 8.33 5.65 -7.72
CA VAL A 15 9.34 4.59 -7.87
C VAL A 15 10.00 4.65 -9.25
N LYS A 16 11.32 4.49 -9.27
CA LYS A 16 12.15 4.59 -10.49
C LYS A 16 12.60 3.23 -11.01
N ASN A 17 12.48 2.18 -10.20
CA ASN A 17 12.94 0.83 -10.54
C ASN A 17 12.18 -0.23 -9.73
N ASP A 18 12.39 -1.49 -10.11
CA ASP A 18 11.74 -2.65 -9.49
C ASP A 18 12.10 -2.79 -7.99
N ALA A 19 13.33 -2.45 -7.59
CA ALA A 19 13.76 -2.57 -6.19
C ALA A 19 13.03 -1.57 -5.28
N GLU A 20 12.88 -0.32 -5.73
CA GLU A 20 12.09 0.68 -5.02
C GLU A 20 10.62 0.25 -4.93
N TYR A 21 10.07 -0.31 -6.02
CA TYR A 21 8.69 -0.77 -6.03
C TYR A 21 8.48 -1.97 -5.11
N PHE A 22 9.40 -2.92 -5.10
CA PHE A 22 9.40 -4.01 -4.12
C PHE A 22 9.37 -3.48 -2.68
N ALA A 23 10.18 -2.47 -2.39
CA ALA A 23 10.23 -1.83 -1.06
C ALA A 23 8.87 -1.22 -0.65
N ARG A 24 8.09 -0.62 -1.59
CA ARG A 24 6.73 -0.12 -1.30
C ARG A 24 5.77 -1.25 -0.91
N TRP A 25 5.85 -2.39 -1.57
CA TRP A 25 5.06 -3.58 -1.21
C TRP A 25 5.44 -4.15 0.15
N VAL A 26 6.74 -4.20 0.47
CA VAL A 26 7.22 -4.59 1.81
C VAL A 26 6.63 -3.64 2.86
N PHE A 27 6.70 -2.33 2.64
CA PHE A 27 6.13 -1.33 3.56
C PHE A 27 4.64 -1.53 3.78
N ALA A 28 3.87 -1.79 2.72
CA ALA A 28 2.43 -2.06 2.81
C ALA A 28 2.12 -3.33 3.62
N ILE A 29 2.91 -4.41 3.47
CA ILE A 29 2.74 -5.63 4.29
C ILE A 29 3.06 -5.35 5.76
N MET A 30 4.12 -4.61 6.03
CA MET A 30 4.51 -4.26 7.40
C MET A 30 3.48 -3.34 8.08
N SER A 31 2.72 -2.55 7.34
CA SER A 31 1.70 -1.64 7.86
C SER A 31 0.38 -2.32 8.29
N VAL A 32 0.23 -3.64 8.13
CA VAL A 32 -1.00 -4.35 8.48
C VAL A 32 -1.17 -4.41 10.01
N HIS A 33 -2.23 -3.78 10.54
CA HIS A 33 -2.54 -3.76 11.98
C HIS A 33 -1.34 -3.36 12.86
N THR A 34 -0.70 -2.25 12.55
CA THR A 34 0.42 -1.72 13.33
C THR A 34 0.37 -0.18 13.38
N THR A 35 1.09 0.43 14.31
CA THR A 35 1.27 1.89 14.37
C THR A 35 2.27 2.33 13.30
N TRP A 36 2.32 3.64 13.04
CA TRP A 36 3.29 4.21 12.11
C TRP A 36 4.74 3.91 12.51
N GLU A 37 5.08 4.16 13.78
CA GLU A 37 6.44 3.94 14.31
C GLU A 37 6.85 2.47 14.20
N SER A 38 5.96 1.55 14.57
CA SER A 38 6.21 0.12 14.45
C SER A 38 6.35 -0.33 12.99
N ASN A 39 5.54 0.26 12.08
CA ASN A 39 5.66 -0.01 10.66
C ASN A 39 7.02 0.42 10.11
N VAL A 40 7.44 1.67 10.41
CA VAL A 40 8.74 2.21 9.98
C VAL A 40 9.88 1.37 10.55
N HIS A 41 9.82 1.01 11.83
CA HIS A 41 10.82 0.14 12.44
C HIS A 41 10.91 -1.22 11.73
N GLY A 42 9.78 -1.91 11.57
CA GLY A 42 9.73 -3.22 10.93
C GLY A 42 10.19 -3.18 9.47
N TYR A 43 9.81 -2.14 8.74
CA TYR A 43 10.29 -1.91 7.38
C TYR A 43 11.82 -1.74 7.34
N ASN A 44 12.38 -0.93 8.21
CA ASN A 44 13.82 -0.71 8.28
C ASN A 44 14.58 -2.02 8.60
N VAL A 45 14.06 -2.84 9.50
CA VAL A 45 14.62 -4.18 9.77
C VAL A 45 14.57 -5.05 8.53
N ALA A 46 13.42 -5.09 7.83
CA ALA A 46 13.24 -5.91 6.62
C ALA A 46 14.15 -5.47 5.46
N MET A 47 14.41 -4.17 5.33
CA MET A 47 15.21 -3.63 4.22
C MET A 47 16.71 -3.57 4.51
N LYS A 48 17.12 -3.80 5.75
CA LYS A 48 18.55 -3.80 6.15
C LYS A 48 19.35 -4.94 5.51
N ASP A 49 18.72 -6.11 5.43
CA ASP A 49 19.31 -7.30 4.81
C ASP A 49 18.19 -8.07 4.08
N LEU A 50 18.37 -8.26 2.78
CA LEU A 50 17.40 -8.92 1.91
C LEU A 50 17.60 -10.45 1.81
N SER A 51 18.45 -11.05 2.62
CA SER A 51 18.69 -12.51 2.67
C SER A 51 17.37 -13.29 2.90
N TRP A 52 16.41 -12.69 3.61
CA TRP A 52 15.10 -13.26 3.84
C TRP A 52 14.28 -13.48 2.55
N THR A 53 14.63 -12.84 1.45
CA THR A 53 13.93 -13.03 0.17
C THR A 53 14.24 -14.39 -0.47
N ILE A 54 15.33 -15.04 -0.04
CA ILE A 54 15.83 -16.33 -0.55
C ILE A 54 15.94 -17.42 0.52
N SER A 55 15.89 -17.07 1.80
CA SER A 55 15.98 -17.99 2.93
C SER A 55 14.79 -17.86 3.86
N LYS A 56 14.06 -18.96 4.08
CA LYS A 56 12.93 -18.98 5.03
C LYS A 56 13.36 -18.80 6.47
N ASP A 57 14.56 -19.27 6.85
CA ASP A 57 15.06 -19.12 8.20
C ASP A 57 15.47 -17.66 8.47
N ALA A 58 16.12 -17.01 7.49
CA ALA A 58 16.39 -15.58 7.56
C ALA A 58 15.08 -14.77 7.62
N LEU A 59 14.04 -15.16 6.89
CA LEU A 59 12.72 -14.53 6.93
C LEU A 59 12.09 -14.65 8.33
N LYS A 60 12.09 -15.82 8.94
CA LYS A 60 11.56 -16.02 10.29
C LYS A 60 12.28 -15.14 11.31
N GLN A 61 13.61 -15.11 11.25
CA GLN A 61 14.41 -14.27 12.12
C GLN A 61 14.11 -12.79 11.92
N MET A 62 14.09 -12.33 10.68
CA MET A 62 13.77 -10.94 10.34
C MET A 62 12.36 -10.53 10.86
N VAL A 63 11.35 -11.37 10.71
CA VAL A 63 9.98 -11.08 11.19
C VAL A 63 9.93 -11.01 12.73
N VAL A 64 10.72 -11.83 13.44
CA VAL A 64 10.88 -11.75 14.89
C VAL A 64 11.56 -10.44 15.30
N ASP A 65 12.66 -10.09 14.63
CA ASP A 65 13.44 -8.88 14.93
C ASP A 65 12.67 -7.59 14.65
N ALA A 66 11.79 -7.63 13.65
CA ALA A 66 10.93 -6.51 13.30
C ALA A 66 9.90 -6.14 14.40
N ARG A 67 9.52 -7.07 15.27
CA ARG A 67 8.62 -6.88 16.43
C ARG A 67 7.28 -6.21 16.13
N VAL A 68 6.76 -6.37 14.93
CA VAL A 68 5.50 -5.73 14.48
C VAL A 68 4.24 -6.60 14.65
N GLY A 69 4.38 -7.74 15.34
CA GLY A 69 3.27 -8.69 15.55
C GLY A 69 2.84 -9.44 14.30
N MET A 70 1.77 -10.24 14.40
CA MET A 70 1.20 -11.03 13.30
C MET A 70 2.24 -11.85 12.51
N PHE A 71 3.21 -12.45 13.20
CA PHE A 71 4.40 -13.10 12.64
C PHE A 71 4.10 -14.03 11.46
N HIS A 72 3.23 -15.01 11.64
CA HIS A 72 2.88 -15.98 10.58
C HIS A 72 2.25 -15.31 9.34
N ARG A 73 1.43 -14.28 9.56
CA ARG A 73 0.79 -13.58 8.47
C ARG A 73 1.81 -12.79 7.65
N ARG A 74 2.73 -12.09 8.33
CA ARG A 74 3.80 -11.35 7.67
C ARG A 74 4.80 -12.28 6.99
N GLU A 75 5.24 -13.33 7.67
CA GLU A 75 6.12 -14.34 7.09
C GLU A 75 5.54 -14.88 5.77
N LYS A 76 4.28 -15.32 5.78
CA LYS A 76 3.63 -15.85 4.59
C LYS A 76 3.49 -14.81 3.47
N GLY A 77 3.06 -13.59 3.82
CA GLY A 77 2.88 -12.51 2.84
C GLY A 77 4.20 -12.06 2.22
N LEU A 78 5.22 -11.81 3.04
CA LEU A 78 6.55 -11.40 2.58
C LEU A 78 7.23 -12.48 1.74
N TRP A 79 7.10 -13.75 2.12
CA TRP A 79 7.63 -14.84 1.31
C TRP A 79 6.98 -14.89 -0.07
N GLN A 80 5.64 -14.83 -0.12
CA GLN A 80 4.92 -14.81 -1.39
C GLN A 80 5.30 -13.62 -2.25
N LEU A 81 5.42 -12.43 -1.65
CA LEU A 81 5.87 -11.23 -2.35
C LEU A 81 7.25 -11.47 -2.97
N ALA A 82 8.23 -11.90 -2.18
CA ALA A 82 9.59 -12.12 -2.65
C ALA A 82 9.66 -13.11 -3.81
N GLN A 83 8.94 -14.24 -3.72
CA GLN A 83 8.93 -15.26 -4.78
C GLN A 83 8.28 -14.74 -6.06
N LYS A 84 7.09 -14.10 -5.95
CA LYS A 84 6.35 -13.60 -7.10
C LYS A 84 7.05 -12.42 -7.76
N PHE A 85 7.59 -11.51 -6.96
CA PHE A 85 8.27 -10.33 -7.49
C PHE A 85 9.56 -10.72 -8.23
N ARG A 86 10.32 -11.68 -7.70
CA ARG A 86 11.50 -12.22 -8.37
C ARG A 86 11.17 -12.96 -9.68
N ALA A 87 10.07 -13.72 -9.69
CA ALA A 87 9.65 -14.45 -10.87
C ALA A 87 9.18 -13.52 -12.00
N ASN A 88 8.43 -12.48 -11.67
CA ASN A 88 7.93 -11.51 -12.63
C ASN A 88 7.52 -10.19 -11.93
N PRO A 89 8.42 -9.22 -11.77
CA PRO A 89 8.08 -7.94 -11.16
C PRO A 89 7.00 -7.18 -11.93
N LYS A 90 6.96 -7.33 -13.26
CA LYS A 90 6.00 -6.62 -14.12
C LYS A 90 4.54 -6.97 -13.84
N GLN A 91 4.26 -8.13 -13.23
CA GLN A 91 2.89 -8.46 -12.84
C GLN A 91 2.28 -7.50 -11.81
N PHE A 92 3.11 -6.80 -11.04
CA PHE A 92 2.67 -5.84 -10.01
C PHE A 92 2.38 -4.46 -10.56
N PHE A 93 2.85 -4.16 -11.77
CA PHE A 93 2.63 -2.87 -12.41
C PHE A 93 1.26 -2.83 -13.11
N LYS A 94 0.73 -1.62 -13.25
CA LYS A 94 -0.44 -1.34 -14.07
C LYS A 94 -0.13 -1.65 -15.54
N LYS A 95 -1.02 -2.37 -16.21
CA LYS A 95 -0.94 -2.64 -17.64
C LYS A 95 -1.51 -1.48 -18.45
N ASN A 96 -1.12 -1.37 -19.72
CA ASN A 96 -1.54 -0.25 -20.58
C ASN A 96 -3.06 -0.12 -20.75
N ASN A 97 -3.78 -1.23 -20.71
CA ASN A 97 -5.25 -1.29 -20.92
C ASN A 97 -6.04 -1.43 -19.61
N GLU A 98 -5.42 -1.24 -18.46
CA GLU A 98 -6.09 -1.28 -17.16
C GLU A 98 -6.28 0.14 -16.63
N THR A 99 -7.40 0.38 -15.94
CA THR A 99 -7.51 1.46 -14.97
C THR A 99 -6.70 1.11 -13.71
N TRP A 100 -6.45 2.07 -12.84
CA TRP A 100 -5.80 1.80 -11.57
C TRP A 100 -6.65 0.89 -10.65
N GLN A 101 -7.96 1.03 -10.69
CA GLN A 101 -8.89 0.15 -9.96
C GLN A 101 -8.86 -1.28 -10.48
N GLU A 102 -8.82 -1.49 -11.80
CA GLU A 102 -8.68 -2.82 -12.39
C GLU A 102 -7.33 -3.46 -12.02
N CYS A 103 -6.24 -2.68 -12.06
CA CYS A 103 -4.93 -3.12 -11.60
C CYS A 103 -4.97 -3.58 -10.13
N ARG A 104 -5.53 -2.77 -9.22
CA ARG A 104 -5.73 -3.14 -7.83
C ARG A 104 -6.55 -4.42 -7.71
N ASN A 105 -7.69 -4.50 -8.37
CA ASN A 105 -8.59 -5.65 -8.28
C ASN A 105 -7.93 -6.95 -8.74
N ARG A 106 -7.11 -6.89 -9.78
CA ARG A 106 -6.28 -8.01 -10.25
C ARG A 106 -5.24 -8.44 -9.22
N LEU A 107 -4.71 -7.51 -8.45
CA LEU A 107 -3.65 -7.75 -7.46
C LEU A 107 -4.19 -8.14 -6.07
N VAL A 108 -5.43 -7.80 -5.74
CA VAL A 108 -6.06 -8.20 -4.47
C VAL A 108 -6.04 -9.72 -4.33
N GLY A 109 -5.56 -10.19 -3.19
CA GLY A 109 -5.44 -11.63 -2.89
C GLY A 109 -4.25 -12.34 -3.54
N THR A 110 -3.47 -11.67 -4.41
CA THR A 110 -2.24 -12.27 -4.96
C THR A 110 -1.16 -12.47 -3.91
N ILE A 111 -1.17 -11.63 -2.88
CA ILE A 111 -0.28 -11.72 -1.71
C ILE A 111 -1.15 -12.00 -0.48
N PHE A 112 -0.79 -13.02 0.27
CA PHE A 112 -1.50 -13.39 1.49
C PHE A 112 -1.56 -12.22 2.49
N GLY A 113 -2.75 -11.92 2.95
CA GLY A 113 -2.99 -10.88 3.94
C GLY A 113 -3.16 -9.46 3.39
N LEU A 114 -3.04 -9.25 2.08
CA LEU A 114 -3.33 -7.97 1.43
C LEU A 114 -4.74 -8.00 0.81
N GLY A 115 -5.64 -7.26 1.43
CA GLY A 115 -6.94 -6.92 0.86
C GLY A 115 -6.89 -5.61 0.05
N SER A 116 -8.06 -5.10 -0.37
CA SER A 116 -8.17 -3.91 -1.20
C SER A 116 -7.39 -2.71 -0.66
N ALA A 117 -7.59 -2.34 0.61
CA ALA A 117 -6.93 -1.17 1.21
C ALA A 117 -5.39 -1.26 1.17
N LYS A 118 -4.81 -2.41 1.51
CA LYS A 118 -3.34 -2.54 1.55
C LYS A 118 -2.72 -2.74 0.17
N THR A 119 -3.45 -3.36 -0.76
CA THR A 119 -3.05 -3.41 -2.18
C THR A 119 -3.08 -1.99 -2.77
N THR A 120 -4.15 -1.22 -2.53
CA THR A 120 -4.21 0.20 -2.89
C THR A 120 -3.05 0.98 -2.29
N TYR A 121 -2.74 0.76 -1.01
CA TYR A 121 -1.65 1.46 -0.34
C TYR A 121 -0.30 1.22 -1.01
N ALA A 122 0.01 -0.03 -1.39
CA ALA A 122 1.25 -0.36 -2.09
C ALA A 122 1.34 0.33 -3.47
N LEU A 123 0.23 0.34 -4.23
CA LEU A 123 0.14 1.02 -5.52
C LEU A 123 0.30 2.54 -5.38
N ALA A 124 -0.42 3.15 -4.45
CA ALA A 124 -0.36 4.59 -4.19
C ALA A 124 1.01 5.04 -3.67
N LEU A 125 1.71 4.23 -2.88
CA LEU A 125 3.09 4.52 -2.48
C LEU A 125 4.09 4.40 -3.63
N GLY A 126 3.80 3.56 -4.63
CA GLY A 126 4.63 3.44 -5.82
C GLY A 126 4.43 4.58 -6.82
N PHE A 127 3.19 5.02 -6.96
CA PHE A 127 2.74 6.00 -7.96
C PHE A 127 1.82 7.04 -7.32
N PRO A 128 2.35 7.85 -6.38
CA PRO A 128 1.52 8.64 -5.46
C PRO A 128 0.69 9.75 -6.10
N THR A 129 1.14 10.27 -7.25
CA THR A 129 0.42 11.32 -7.99
C THR A 129 -0.32 10.79 -9.22
N GLU A 130 0.04 9.60 -9.69
CA GLU A 130 -0.55 9.00 -10.90
C GLU A 130 -1.68 8.00 -10.57
N ALA A 131 -1.55 7.29 -9.43
CA ALA A 131 -2.53 6.28 -9.06
C ALA A 131 -3.85 6.92 -8.62
N GLU A 132 -4.85 6.83 -9.50
CA GLU A 132 -6.23 7.20 -9.22
C GLU A 132 -6.88 6.16 -8.30
N LEU A 133 -6.39 6.12 -7.06
CA LEU A 133 -6.77 5.18 -6.02
C LEU A 133 -6.73 5.85 -4.65
N CYS A 134 -7.51 5.34 -3.72
CA CYS A 134 -7.44 5.77 -2.33
C CYS A 134 -7.34 4.58 -1.37
N CYS A 135 -6.33 4.57 -0.53
CA CYS A 135 -6.26 3.64 0.59
C CYS A 135 -7.29 4.05 1.66
N LEU A 136 -8.48 3.48 1.57
CA LEU A 136 -9.55 3.69 2.55
C LEU A 136 -9.21 2.98 3.85
N ASP A 137 -8.65 3.71 4.79
CA ASP A 137 -8.44 3.26 6.17
C ASP A 137 -9.58 3.71 7.09
N VAL A 138 -9.54 3.27 8.34
CA VAL A 138 -10.59 3.58 9.32
C VAL A 138 -10.76 5.08 9.58
N HIS A 139 -9.72 5.88 9.42
CA HIS A 139 -9.77 7.32 9.65
C HIS A 139 -10.48 8.01 8.50
N LEU A 140 -10.13 7.64 7.26
CA LEU A 140 -10.76 8.19 6.08
C LEU A 140 -12.24 7.77 5.97
N PHE A 141 -12.56 6.51 6.30
CA PHE A 141 -13.95 6.05 6.41
C PHE A 141 -14.78 6.93 7.35
N ARG A 142 -14.25 7.23 8.54
CA ARG A 142 -14.92 8.12 9.51
C ARG A 142 -15.07 9.54 8.97
N PHE A 143 -14.03 10.06 8.33
CA PHE A 143 -14.05 11.39 7.74
C PHE A 143 -15.13 11.54 6.67
N MET A 144 -15.32 10.50 5.86
CA MET A 144 -16.36 10.45 4.83
C MET A 144 -17.76 10.13 5.38
N GLY A 145 -17.90 9.90 6.69
CA GLY A 145 -19.19 9.60 7.32
C GLY A 145 -19.61 8.12 7.23
N HIS A 146 -18.73 7.24 6.79
CA HIS A 146 -19.01 5.81 6.68
C HIS A 146 -18.68 5.04 7.96
N ASN A 147 -19.40 3.93 8.17
CA ASN A 147 -19.14 3.07 9.32
C ASN A 147 -17.87 2.21 9.10
N GLN A 148 -16.91 2.33 10.00
CA GLN A 148 -15.66 1.57 9.94
C GLN A 148 -15.85 0.03 9.94
N ASN A 149 -16.99 -0.47 10.47
CA ASN A 149 -17.31 -1.91 10.46
C ASN A 149 -17.67 -2.43 9.06
N GLU A 150 -17.89 -1.54 8.11
CA GLU A 150 -18.17 -1.85 6.71
C GLU A 150 -16.90 -1.99 5.88
N GLN A 151 -15.76 -1.53 6.42
CA GLN A 151 -14.47 -1.61 5.75
C GLN A 151 -14.14 -3.06 5.34
N GLY A 152 -14.00 -3.29 4.05
CA GLY A 152 -13.50 -4.55 3.50
C GLY A 152 -14.52 -5.71 3.46
N LYS A 153 -15.80 -5.49 3.77
CA LYS A 153 -16.80 -6.56 3.69
C LYS A 153 -17.08 -7.02 2.25
N ASN A 154 -17.02 -6.10 1.29
CA ASN A 154 -17.07 -6.47 -0.11
C ASN A 154 -16.34 -5.45 -1.00
N LEU A 155 -15.83 -5.92 -2.14
CA LEU A 155 -15.05 -5.10 -3.07
C LEU A 155 -15.88 -3.97 -3.68
N LYS A 156 -17.16 -4.23 -3.98
CA LYS A 156 -18.04 -3.22 -4.59
C LYS A 156 -18.22 -2.03 -3.67
N GLN A 157 -18.54 -2.26 -2.41
CA GLN A 157 -18.72 -1.19 -1.42
C GLN A 157 -17.43 -0.39 -1.22
N TYR A 158 -16.27 -1.06 -1.22
CA TYR A 158 -14.97 -0.38 -1.19
C TYR A 158 -14.82 0.56 -2.39
N GLN A 159 -15.17 0.09 -3.59
CA GLN A 159 -15.09 0.89 -4.81
C GLN A 159 -16.06 2.08 -4.78
N ASP A 160 -17.32 1.86 -4.39
CA ASP A 160 -18.32 2.92 -4.32
C ASP A 160 -17.86 4.08 -3.40
N ILE A 161 -17.24 3.77 -2.27
CA ILE A 161 -16.68 4.78 -1.33
C ILE A 161 -15.40 5.40 -1.89
N GLU A 162 -14.56 4.61 -2.55
CA GLU A 162 -13.35 5.12 -3.23
C GLU A 162 -13.74 6.11 -4.32
N ASP A 163 -14.75 5.80 -5.14
CA ASP A 163 -15.22 6.67 -6.20
C ASP A 163 -15.71 8.02 -5.65
N GLU A 164 -16.42 8.04 -4.53
CA GLU A 164 -16.81 9.27 -3.83
C GLU A 164 -15.57 10.12 -3.45
N TRP A 165 -14.50 9.49 -2.97
CA TRP A 165 -13.26 10.21 -2.67
C TRP A 165 -12.57 10.73 -3.92
N LEU A 166 -12.50 9.93 -4.98
CA LEU A 166 -11.88 10.29 -6.25
C LEU A 166 -12.59 11.50 -6.87
N GLU A 167 -13.93 11.51 -6.89
CA GLU A 167 -14.74 12.64 -7.39
C GLU A 167 -14.45 13.94 -6.60
N ARG A 168 -14.35 13.85 -5.27
CA ARG A 168 -13.98 15.00 -4.44
C ARG A 168 -12.57 15.51 -4.78
N CYS A 169 -11.61 14.61 -4.98
CA CYS A 169 -10.24 14.98 -5.34
C CYS A 169 -10.17 15.62 -6.72
N GLU A 170 -10.90 15.09 -7.72
CA GLU A 170 -10.99 15.62 -9.06
C GLU A 170 -11.56 17.04 -9.05
N THR A 171 -12.66 17.26 -8.31
CA THR A 171 -13.30 18.58 -8.15
C THR A 171 -12.32 19.63 -7.62
N HIS A 172 -11.36 19.22 -6.80
CA HIS A 172 -10.36 20.11 -6.20
C HIS A 172 -9.00 20.09 -6.92
N GLY A 173 -8.85 19.30 -7.98
CA GLY A 173 -7.60 19.17 -8.75
C GLY A 173 -6.43 18.63 -7.92
N VAL A 174 -6.67 17.69 -7.00
CA VAL A 174 -5.65 17.11 -6.12
C VAL A 174 -5.58 15.60 -6.32
N ALA A 175 -4.36 15.07 -6.47
CA ALA A 175 -4.17 13.62 -6.55
C ALA A 175 -4.71 12.91 -5.28
N PRO A 176 -5.46 11.80 -5.43
CA PRO A 176 -6.20 11.18 -4.32
C PRO A 176 -5.33 10.77 -3.13
N ASN A 177 -4.11 10.27 -3.38
CA ASN A 177 -3.18 9.91 -2.32
C ASN A 177 -2.59 11.15 -1.65
N VAL A 178 -2.28 12.21 -2.40
CA VAL A 178 -1.79 13.48 -1.84
C VAL A 178 -2.85 14.10 -0.93
N ALA A 179 -4.11 14.13 -1.37
CA ALA A 179 -5.22 14.63 -0.55
C ALA A 179 -5.37 13.83 0.75
N ARG A 180 -5.25 12.49 0.67
CA ARG A 180 -5.28 11.61 1.84
C ARG A 180 -4.15 11.92 2.82
N GLU A 181 -2.92 12.08 2.35
CA GLU A 181 -1.76 12.35 3.20
C GLU A 181 -1.84 13.75 3.85
N ILE A 182 -2.35 14.75 3.14
CA ILE A 182 -2.65 16.08 3.73
C ILE A 182 -3.65 15.95 4.88
N TYR A 183 -4.66 15.10 4.71
CA TYR A 183 -5.64 14.84 5.78
C TYR A 183 -4.99 14.15 6.99
N TRP A 184 -4.11 13.18 6.79
CA TRP A 184 -3.42 12.45 7.84
C TRP A 184 -2.46 13.31 8.68
N ASN A 185 -1.89 14.35 8.09
CA ASN A 185 -0.91 15.24 8.72
C ASN A 185 -1.56 16.45 9.42
N LYS A 186 -2.89 16.49 9.53
CA LYS A 186 -3.64 17.50 10.31
C LYS A 186 -3.88 17.06 11.73
#